data_2ea1c05382d0cc99070ba8d04a32a0c1
#
_entry.id   2ea1c05382d0cc99070ba8d04a32a0c1
#
_cell.length_a   1.000
_cell.length_b   1.000
_cell.length_c   1.000
_cell.angle_alpha   90.00
_cell.angle_beta   90.00
_cell.angle_gamma   90.00
#
_symmetry.space_group_name_H-M   'P 1'
#
loop_
_entity.id
_entity.type
_entity.pdbx_description
1 polymer ?
#
loop_
_entity_poly.entity_id
_entity_poly.type
_entity_poly.pdbx_seq_one_letter_code
_entity_poly.pdbx_strand_id
1 'polypeptide(L)'
;MKRKLLFAIAVMLLTLPAAAQWRVGLTAGADYNSYSIDKQYLEDCHYSGRWGVTLGATAQYNFFDWLGVRADLNWTQKNHREERSLVPIDYRMRNNYLQLPVMASFSFGSKTWRGFCNLGVYGAYWMNGRINGTDFNSFSSRYYSVSTDKEFYSERDKRWDCGLVGGVGVEYRFAEHWGAQFEVRCYYSTTSTVKQSEYVKDYRYNTTVAMQAGVSYYFKSRKK
;
A
#
# COMPACT_ATOMS: atom_id res chain seq x y z
N MET A 1 -1.40 -5.51 34.20
CA MET A 1 -1.59 -6.54 33.15
C MET A 1 -0.82 -6.19 31.85
N LYS A 2 -0.88 -4.99 31.29
CA LYS A 2 -0.21 -4.61 30.01
C LYS A 2 1.32 -4.82 30.01
N ARG A 3 2.03 -4.50 31.09
CA ARG A 3 3.50 -4.69 31.21
C ARG A 3 3.90 -6.17 31.24
N LYS A 4 3.11 -7.06 31.87
CA LYS A 4 3.37 -8.51 31.91
C LYS A 4 3.17 -9.16 30.53
N LEU A 5 2.17 -8.67 29.76
CA LEU A 5 1.91 -9.11 28.40
C LEU A 5 3.05 -8.71 27.45
N LEU A 6 3.53 -7.45 27.55
CA LEU A 6 4.67 -6.96 26.76
C LEU A 6 5.95 -7.74 27.08
N PHE A 7 6.19 -8.05 28.37
CA PHE A 7 7.34 -8.86 28.79
C PHE A 7 7.23 -10.31 28.26
N ALA A 8 6.05 -10.93 28.33
CA ALA A 8 5.82 -12.25 27.77
C ALA A 8 6.03 -12.31 26.25
N ILE A 9 5.56 -11.28 25.51
CA ILE A 9 5.81 -11.15 24.07
C ILE A 9 7.31 -10.96 23.79
N ALA A 10 8.01 -10.14 24.58
CA ALA A 10 9.45 -9.93 24.43
C ALA A 10 10.25 -11.22 24.70
N VAL A 11 9.89 -11.98 25.76
CA VAL A 11 10.51 -13.28 26.06
C VAL A 11 10.20 -14.31 24.97
N MET A 12 8.96 -14.32 24.43
CA MET A 12 8.58 -15.20 23.32
C MET A 12 9.37 -14.89 22.04
N LEU A 13 9.68 -13.62 21.80
CA LEU A 13 10.52 -13.18 20.68
C LEU A 13 12.01 -13.58 20.88
N LEU A 14 12.49 -13.69 22.12
CA LEU A 14 13.88 -14.08 22.44
C LEU A 14 14.10 -15.60 22.41
N THR A 15 13.05 -16.41 22.56
CA THR A 15 13.12 -17.88 22.55
C THR A 15 12.92 -18.51 21.17
N LEU A 16 12.98 -17.72 20.09
CA LEU A 16 12.74 -18.20 18.73
C LEU A 16 13.80 -19.24 18.30
N PRO A 17 13.38 -20.34 17.67
CA PRO A 17 14.25 -21.50 17.39
C PRO A 17 15.40 -21.13 16.46
N ALA A 18 16.51 -21.84 16.61
CA ALA A 18 17.77 -21.69 15.85
C ALA A 18 17.61 -21.88 14.31
N ALA A 19 16.42 -22.30 13.84
CA ALA A 19 16.08 -22.43 12.43
C ALA A 19 15.51 -21.12 11.82
N ALA A 20 15.30 -20.09 12.63
CA ALA A 20 14.75 -18.81 12.19
C ALA A 20 15.70 -18.10 11.22
N GLN A 21 15.16 -17.65 10.10
CA GLN A 21 15.93 -17.01 9.06
C GLN A 21 15.40 -15.61 8.75
N TRP A 22 16.28 -14.62 8.89
CA TRP A 22 16.00 -13.26 8.44
C TRP A 22 16.20 -13.12 6.93
N ARG A 23 15.30 -12.40 6.32
CA ARG A 23 15.38 -11.96 4.93
C ARG A 23 15.11 -10.45 4.87
N VAL A 24 15.96 -9.73 4.16
CA VAL A 24 15.77 -8.31 3.84
C VAL A 24 15.83 -8.12 2.34
N GLY A 25 15.15 -7.13 1.80
CA GLY A 25 15.14 -6.91 0.37
C GLY A 25 14.65 -5.53 -0.02
N LEU A 26 14.75 -5.26 -1.32
CA LEU A 26 14.22 -4.08 -1.97
C LEU A 26 13.21 -4.53 -3.02
N THR A 27 12.14 -3.74 -3.16
CA THR A 27 11.06 -3.99 -4.12
C THR A 27 10.78 -2.74 -4.90
N ALA A 28 10.43 -2.90 -6.17
CA ALA A 28 9.95 -1.85 -7.05
C ALA A 28 8.81 -2.39 -7.89
N GLY A 29 7.86 -1.53 -8.25
CA GLY A 29 6.72 -1.98 -9.02
C GLY A 29 5.80 -0.86 -9.48
N ALA A 30 4.70 -1.30 -10.08
CA ALA A 30 3.60 -0.44 -10.46
C ALA A 30 2.35 -0.80 -9.66
N ASP A 31 1.55 0.20 -9.37
CA ASP A 31 0.26 0.02 -8.75
C ASP A 31 -0.86 0.68 -9.57
N TYR A 32 -2.03 0.08 -9.49
CA TYR A 32 -3.26 0.64 -10.04
C TYR A 32 -4.20 0.92 -8.89
N ASN A 33 -4.48 2.19 -8.64
CA ASN A 33 -5.37 2.61 -7.56
C ASN A 33 -6.74 2.96 -8.12
N SER A 34 -7.78 2.34 -7.57
CA SER A 34 -9.19 2.68 -7.78
C SER A 34 -9.71 3.45 -6.57
N TYR A 35 -10.47 4.49 -6.83
CA TYR A 35 -11.04 5.36 -5.81
C TYR A 35 -12.55 5.19 -5.79
N SER A 36 -13.10 4.60 -4.73
CA SER A 36 -14.53 4.41 -4.53
C SER A 36 -15.13 5.54 -3.73
N ILE A 37 -16.23 6.10 -4.22
CA ILE A 37 -17.01 7.15 -3.55
C ILE A 37 -18.46 6.69 -3.42
N ASP A 38 -19.15 7.19 -2.40
CA ASP A 38 -20.58 6.93 -2.23
C ASP A 38 -21.38 7.52 -3.41
N LYS A 39 -22.29 6.70 -3.95
CA LYS A 39 -23.04 7.01 -5.18
C LYS A 39 -23.95 8.23 -5.07
N GLN A 40 -24.33 8.65 -3.87
CA GLN A 40 -25.21 9.82 -3.66
C GLN A 40 -24.60 11.15 -4.13
N TYR A 41 -23.28 11.20 -4.34
CA TYR A 41 -22.56 12.43 -4.74
C TYR A 41 -21.97 12.34 -6.15
N LEU A 42 -22.39 11.35 -6.95
CA LEU A 42 -21.76 11.02 -8.24
C LEU A 42 -22.55 11.49 -9.46
N GLU A 43 -23.65 12.24 -9.32
CA GLU A 43 -24.49 12.58 -10.48
C GLU A 43 -23.72 13.33 -11.60
N ASP A 44 -22.62 14.01 -11.25
CA ASP A 44 -21.79 14.75 -12.22
C ASP A 44 -20.30 14.35 -12.22
N CYS A 45 -19.85 13.52 -11.26
CA CYS A 45 -18.45 13.21 -11.10
C CYS A 45 -18.17 11.73 -11.40
N HIS A 46 -17.27 11.46 -12.34
CA HIS A 46 -16.75 10.14 -12.62
C HIS A 46 -15.30 10.00 -12.14
N TYR A 47 -15.06 9.00 -11.28
CA TYR A 47 -13.72 8.71 -10.78
C TYR A 47 -13.18 7.47 -11.48
N SER A 48 -12.00 7.60 -12.07
CA SER A 48 -11.29 6.50 -12.70
C SER A 48 -9.94 6.25 -12.02
N GLY A 49 -9.58 4.96 -11.94
CA GLY A 49 -8.29 4.55 -11.40
C GLY A 49 -7.14 4.94 -12.33
N ARG A 50 -5.94 5.11 -11.75
CA ARG A 50 -4.73 5.40 -12.51
C ARG A 50 -3.54 4.62 -11.99
N TRP A 51 -2.60 4.39 -12.90
CA TRP A 51 -1.33 3.78 -12.59
C TRP A 51 -0.44 4.72 -11.77
N GLY A 52 0.29 4.14 -10.83
CA GLY A 52 1.31 4.75 -10.03
C GLY A 52 2.54 3.85 -9.94
N VAL A 53 3.52 4.27 -9.18
CA VAL A 53 4.74 3.52 -8.90
C VAL A 53 4.88 3.27 -7.41
N THR A 54 5.49 2.14 -7.06
CA THR A 54 5.80 1.78 -5.68
C THR A 54 7.26 1.36 -5.58
N LEU A 55 7.92 1.83 -4.50
CA LEU A 55 9.29 1.47 -4.15
C LEU A 55 9.31 1.12 -2.67
N GLY A 56 10.00 0.06 -2.29
CA GLY A 56 9.99 -0.35 -0.89
C GLY A 56 11.18 -1.16 -0.44
N ALA A 57 11.33 -1.20 0.89
CA ALA A 57 12.21 -2.11 1.59
C ALA A 57 11.37 -3.14 2.33
N THR A 58 11.81 -4.38 2.35
CA THR A 58 11.13 -5.52 2.99
C THR A 58 12.02 -6.16 4.03
N ALA A 59 11.44 -6.55 5.15
CA ALA A 59 12.05 -7.38 6.16
C ALA A 59 11.10 -8.52 6.50
N GLN A 60 11.61 -9.75 6.48
CA GLN A 60 10.84 -10.94 6.81
C GLN A 60 11.62 -11.80 7.79
N TYR A 61 10.90 -12.33 8.75
CA TYR A 61 11.40 -13.29 9.71
C TYR A 61 10.62 -14.59 9.57
N ASN A 62 11.30 -15.68 9.21
CA ASN A 62 10.68 -16.99 9.05
C ASN A 62 10.87 -17.79 10.35
N PHE A 63 9.76 -18.15 10.99
CA PHE A 63 9.71 -19.02 12.17
C PHE A 63 9.93 -20.48 11.76
N PHE A 64 9.30 -20.85 10.64
CA PHE A 64 9.35 -22.16 10.01
C PHE A 64 9.65 -22.00 8.52
N ASP A 65 9.97 -23.07 7.84
CA ASP A 65 10.20 -23.05 6.39
C ASP A 65 8.96 -22.57 5.60
N TRP A 66 7.78 -22.77 6.15
CA TRP A 66 6.50 -22.46 5.51
C TRP A 66 5.80 -21.21 6.07
N LEU A 67 6.22 -20.71 7.26
CA LEU A 67 5.54 -19.58 7.94
C LEU A 67 6.55 -18.54 8.43
N GLY A 68 6.26 -17.29 8.13
CA GLY A 68 6.99 -16.13 8.61
C GLY A 68 6.10 -14.91 8.82
N VAL A 69 6.70 -13.85 9.34
CA VAL A 69 6.11 -12.51 9.40
C VAL A 69 6.94 -11.60 8.53
N ARG A 70 6.26 -10.81 7.72
CA ARG A 70 6.84 -9.84 6.80
C ARG A 70 6.32 -8.46 7.10
N ALA A 71 7.23 -7.49 7.14
CA ALA A 71 6.92 -6.07 7.21
C ALA A 71 7.66 -5.35 6.08
N ASP A 72 6.94 -4.48 5.38
CA ASP A 72 7.54 -3.67 4.32
C ASP A 72 7.35 -2.19 4.65
N LEU A 73 8.25 -1.36 4.16
CA LEU A 73 8.11 0.09 4.16
C LEU A 73 8.13 0.55 2.71
N ASN A 74 6.96 1.00 2.21
CA ASN A 74 6.77 1.35 0.82
C ASN A 74 6.45 2.84 0.68
N TRP A 75 7.13 3.49 -0.26
CA TRP A 75 6.63 4.70 -0.87
C TRP A 75 5.79 4.31 -2.08
N THR A 76 4.52 4.74 -2.14
CA THR A 76 3.56 4.33 -3.17
C THR A 76 2.71 5.51 -3.64
N GLN A 77 2.32 5.49 -4.91
CA GLN A 77 1.48 6.51 -5.52
C GLN A 77 0.06 5.99 -5.73
N LYS A 78 -0.89 6.46 -4.93
CA LYS A 78 -2.32 6.14 -5.10
C LYS A 78 -2.99 7.21 -5.97
N ASN A 79 -2.91 7.02 -7.27
CA ASN A 79 -3.34 7.98 -8.26
C ASN A 79 -4.80 7.74 -8.67
N HIS A 80 -5.53 8.81 -9.01
CA HIS A 80 -6.87 8.74 -9.57
C HIS A 80 -7.15 9.94 -10.48
N ARG A 81 -8.21 9.85 -11.26
CA ARG A 81 -8.71 10.90 -12.14
C ARG A 81 -10.16 11.20 -11.78
N GLU A 82 -10.50 12.47 -11.73
CA GLU A 82 -11.85 12.99 -11.56
C GLU A 82 -12.26 13.68 -12.85
N GLU A 83 -13.35 13.24 -13.47
CA GLU A 83 -13.97 13.83 -14.64
C GLU A 83 -15.36 14.30 -14.28
N ARG A 84 -15.77 15.48 -14.78
CA ARG A 84 -17.12 15.98 -14.63
C ARG A 84 -17.82 16.05 -15.98
N SER A 85 -19.09 15.62 -16.00
CA SER A 85 -19.85 15.51 -17.23
C SER A 85 -20.54 16.81 -17.66
N LEU A 86 -21.05 17.58 -16.70
CA LEU A 86 -21.79 18.83 -16.96
C LEU A 86 -20.86 20.00 -17.34
N VAL A 87 -19.67 20.02 -16.76
CA VAL A 87 -18.61 20.96 -17.11
C VAL A 87 -17.38 20.11 -17.42
N PRO A 88 -16.78 20.23 -18.62
CA PRO A 88 -15.66 19.36 -19.00
C PRO A 88 -14.39 19.71 -18.20
N ILE A 89 -14.40 19.33 -16.95
CA ILE A 89 -13.31 19.43 -15.98
C ILE A 89 -12.65 18.07 -15.89
N ASP A 90 -11.33 18.03 -16.04
CA ASP A 90 -10.50 16.83 -15.91
C ASP A 90 -9.37 17.08 -14.92
N TYR A 91 -9.44 16.45 -13.75
CA TYR A 91 -8.40 16.52 -12.75
C TYR A 91 -7.68 15.17 -12.62
N ARG A 92 -6.36 15.20 -12.70
CA ARG A 92 -5.48 14.07 -12.48
C ARG A 92 -4.76 14.26 -11.16
N MET A 93 -5.10 13.44 -10.19
CA MET A 93 -4.52 13.51 -8.86
C MET A 93 -3.39 12.49 -8.73
N ARG A 94 -2.21 12.97 -8.29
CA ARG A 94 -1.08 12.13 -7.90
C ARG A 94 -0.91 12.26 -6.40
N ASN A 95 -1.06 11.15 -5.69
CA ASN A 95 -1.01 11.13 -4.23
C ASN A 95 0.10 10.20 -3.76
N ASN A 96 1.05 10.72 -3.01
CA ASN A 96 2.17 9.97 -2.48
C ASN A 96 1.90 9.55 -1.03
N TYR A 97 2.06 8.26 -0.77
CA TYR A 97 1.86 7.65 0.54
C TYR A 97 3.14 6.95 1.03
N LEU A 98 3.40 7.04 2.33
CA LEU A 98 4.29 6.12 3.02
C LEU A 98 3.43 5.03 3.64
N GLN A 99 3.64 3.77 3.26
CA GLN A 99 2.79 2.63 3.60
C GLN A 99 3.59 1.53 4.27
N LEU A 100 3.07 1.02 5.39
CA LEU A 100 3.64 -0.04 6.21
C LEU A 100 2.67 -1.23 6.28
N PRO A 101 2.73 -2.20 5.38
CA PRO A 101 2.05 -3.48 5.54
C PRO A 101 2.81 -4.40 6.49
N VAL A 102 2.05 -5.10 7.35
CA VAL A 102 2.54 -6.19 8.21
C VAL A 102 1.70 -7.43 7.93
N MET A 103 2.35 -8.52 7.52
CA MET A 103 1.70 -9.68 6.95
C MET A 103 2.25 -10.98 7.52
N ALA A 104 1.39 -11.98 7.70
CA ALA A 104 1.78 -13.36 7.78
C ALA A 104 2.15 -13.85 6.37
N SER A 105 3.29 -14.51 6.24
CA SER A 105 3.82 -15.02 4.97
C SER A 105 3.85 -16.54 4.99
N PHE A 106 3.08 -17.16 4.11
CA PHE A 106 3.01 -18.61 3.93
C PHE A 106 3.78 -18.98 2.68
N SER A 107 4.80 -19.83 2.81
CA SER A 107 5.69 -20.22 1.70
C SER A 107 5.62 -21.71 1.44
N PHE A 108 5.62 -22.13 0.19
CA PHE A 108 5.55 -23.52 -0.25
C PHE A 108 6.41 -23.74 -1.51
N GLY A 109 6.91 -24.95 -1.69
CA GLY A 109 7.72 -25.31 -2.85
C GLY A 109 9.10 -25.83 -2.51
N SER A 110 10.03 -25.72 -3.44
CA SER A 110 11.40 -26.22 -3.33
C SER A 110 12.35 -25.18 -2.71
N LYS A 111 13.63 -25.57 -2.53
CA LYS A 111 14.68 -24.64 -2.08
C LYS A 111 15.00 -23.55 -3.10
N THR A 112 14.81 -23.83 -4.39
CA THR A 112 15.13 -22.92 -5.50
C THR A 112 13.92 -22.08 -5.92
N TRP A 113 12.75 -22.73 -6.07
CA TRP A 113 11.50 -22.08 -6.45
C TRP A 113 10.48 -22.21 -5.33
N ARG A 114 9.95 -21.09 -4.88
CA ARG A 114 8.93 -21.04 -3.84
C ARG A 114 7.78 -20.16 -4.25
N GLY A 115 6.56 -20.67 -4.13
CA GLY A 115 5.37 -19.87 -4.08
C GLY A 115 5.17 -19.30 -2.68
N PHE A 116 4.55 -18.14 -2.57
CA PHE A 116 4.15 -17.59 -1.27
C PHE A 116 2.83 -16.86 -1.35
N CYS A 117 2.14 -16.82 -0.21
CA CYS A 117 0.93 -16.04 0.00
C CYS A 117 1.12 -15.18 1.26
N ASN A 118 0.82 -13.89 1.15
CA ASN A 118 0.91 -12.93 2.24
C ASN A 118 -0.47 -12.42 2.59
N LEU A 119 -0.83 -12.39 3.88
CA LEU A 119 -2.09 -11.85 4.38
C LEU A 119 -1.85 -11.01 5.62
N GLY A 120 -2.45 -9.84 5.71
CA GLY A 120 -2.24 -8.97 6.85
C GLY A 120 -3.00 -7.66 6.79
N VAL A 121 -2.44 -6.69 7.48
CA VAL A 121 -2.98 -5.34 7.60
C VAL A 121 -1.95 -4.32 7.14
N TYR A 122 -2.41 -3.14 6.76
CA TYR A 122 -1.51 -2.03 6.47
C TYR A 122 -1.98 -0.73 7.09
N GLY A 123 -1.03 0.13 7.38
CA GLY A 123 -1.24 1.54 7.65
C GLY A 123 -0.47 2.36 6.64
N ALA A 124 -1.07 3.44 6.15
CA ALA A 124 -0.43 4.35 5.22
C ALA A 124 -0.68 5.81 5.63
N TYR A 125 0.32 6.64 5.39
CA TYR A 125 0.24 8.07 5.66
C TYR A 125 0.33 8.85 4.35
N TRP A 126 -0.67 9.66 4.06
CA TRP A 126 -0.71 10.53 2.89
C TRP A 126 0.23 11.71 3.08
N MET A 127 1.41 11.66 2.45
CA MET A 127 2.47 12.66 2.61
C MET A 127 2.13 13.95 1.86
N ASN A 128 1.88 13.84 0.57
CA ASN A 128 1.56 14.97 -0.29
C ASN A 128 0.74 14.52 -1.50
N GLY A 129 0.19 15.49 -2.23
CA GLY A 129 -0.53 15.27 -3.46
C GLY A 129 -0.31 16.41 -4.45
N ARG A 130 -0.51 16.14 -5.73
CA ARG A 130 -0.50 17.14 -6.79
C ARG A 130 -1.71 16.96 -7.69
N ILE A 131 -2.34 18.06 -8.03
CA ILE A 131 -3.49 18.14 -8.90
C ILE A 131 -3.06 18.80 -10.21
N ASN A 132 -3.23 18.07 -11.31
CA ASN A 132 -2.98 18.60 -12.65
C ASN A 132 -4.25 18.37 -13.48
N GLY A 133 -4.64 19.36 -14.27
CA GLY A 133 -5.84 19.21 -15.08
C GLY A 133 -6.29 20.47 -15.77
N THR A 134 -7.53 20.47 -16.20
CA THR A 134 -8.19 21.58 -16.83
C THR A 134 -9.43 21.94 -16.05
N ASP A 135 -9.59 23.21 -15.77
CA ASP A 135 -10.77 23.79 -15.13
C ASP A 135 -11.45 24.79 -16.05
N PHE A 136 -12.71 25.09 -15.75
CA PHE A 136 -13.53 26.03 -16.53
C PHE A 136 -13.90 27.25 -15.70
N ASN A 137 -13.54 28.44 -16.20
CA ASN A 137 -13.94 29.70 -15.58
C ASN A 137 -15.27 30.17 -16.18
N SER A 138 -16.32 30.10 -15.39
CA SER A 138 -17.69 30.46 -15.81
C SER A 138 -17.84 31.94 -16.18
N PHE A 139 -17.06 32.85 -15.58
CA PHE A 139 -17.13 34.28 -15.87
C PHE A 139 -16.50 34.63 -17.21
N SER A 140 -15.40 33.97 -17.59
CA SER A 140 -14.71 34.24 -18.85
C SER A 140 -15.05 33.23 -19.95
N SER A 141 -15.85 32.22 -19.65
CA SER A 141 -16.17 31.08 -20.54
C SER A 141 -14.92 30.44 -21.17
N ARG A 142 -13.83 30.38 -20.43
CA ARG A 142 -12.54 29.84 -20.89
C ARG A 142 -12.03 28.69 -20.02
N TYR A 143 -11.38 27.75 -20.67
CA TYR A 143 -10.62 26.70 -20.00
C TYR A 143 -9.23 27.20 -19.63
N TYR A 144 -8.76 26.79 -18.46
CA TYR A 144 -7.39 27.07 -18.02
C TYR A 144 -6.77 25.83 -17.38
N SER A 145 -5.45 25.71 -17.53
CA SER A 145 -4.71 24.61 -16.93
C SER A 145 -4.48 24.85 -15.44
N VAL A 146 -4.76 23.84 -14.64
CA VAL A 146 -4.50 23.82 -13.20
C VAL A 146 -3.30 22.90 -12.95
N SER A 147 -2.31 23.39 -12.22
CA SER A 147 -1.19 22.59 -11.71
C SER A 147 -0.83 23.12 -10.33
N THR A 148 -1.34 22.47 -9.30
CA THR A 148 -1.17 22.92 -7.91
C THR A 148 -0.90 21.74 -7.00
N ASP A 149 -0.20 21.99 -5.91
CA ASP A 149 -0.07 21.03 -4.83
C ASP A 149 -1.38 20.94 -4.04
N LYS A 150 -1.72 19.72 -3.60
CA LYS A 150 -2.92 19.52 -2.79
C LYS A 150 -2.73 20.09 -1.41
N GLU A 151 -3.54 21.08 -1.07
CA GLU A 151 -3.64 21.58 0.29
C GLU A 151 -4.49 20.62 1.16
N PHE A 152 -4.00 20.33 2.36
CA PHE A 152 -4.68 19.50 3.33
C PHE A 152 -5.40 20.35 4.36
N TYR A 153 -6.70 20.15 4.44
CA TYR A 153 -7.54 20.80 5.45
C TYR A 153 -7.81 19.80 6.57
N SER A 154 -7.33 20.13 7.78
CA SER A 154 -7.44 19.24 8.96
C SER A 154 -8.86 18.86 9.32
N GLU A 155 -9.84 19.69 8.97
CA GLU A 155 -11.26 19.46 9.22
C GLU A 155 -11.89 18.48 8.24
N ARG A 156 -11.39 18.43 7.00
CA ARG A 156 -11.92 17.61 5.91
C ARG A 156 -11.09 16.36 5.63
N ASP A 157 -9.78 16.52 5.52
CA ASP A 157 -8.89 15.47 5.00
C ASP A 157 -8.37 14.57 6.12
N LYS A 158 -8.50 13.25 5.92
CA LYS A 158 -7.93 12.24 6.79
C LYS A 158 -6.70 11.65 6.10
N ARG A 159 -5.52 11.91 6.67
CA ARG A 159 -4.23 11.52 6.08
C ARG A 159 -3.82 10.07 6.36
N TRP A 160 -4.50 9.40 7.30
CA TRP A 160 -4.25 8.01 7.63
C TRP A 160 -5.20 7.10 6.84
N ASP A 161 -4.63 6.13 6.16
CA ASP A 161 -5.32 5.11 5.38
C ASP A 161 -4.89 3.74 5.93
N CYS A 162 -5.83 2.99 6.48
CA CYS A 162 -5.60 1.69 7.07
C CYS A 162 -6.55 0.66 6.44
N GLY A 163 -6.12 -0.59 6.37
CA GLY A 163 -6.94 -1.62 5.78
C GLY A 163 -6.27 -2.99 5.77
N LEU A 164 -6.83 -3.85 4.93
CA LEU A 164 -6.38 -5.21 4.72
C LEU A 164 -5.44 -5.29 3.51
N VAL A 165 -4.50 -6.21 3.56
CA VAL A 165 -3.59 -6.51 2.46
C VAL A 165 -3.50 -8.02 2.26
N GLY A 166 -3.56 -8.44 1.01
CA GLY A 166 -3.33 -9.82 0.60
C GLY A 166 -2.50 -9.86 -0.68
N GLY A 167 -1.60 -10.83 -0.79
CA GLY A 167 -0.76 -10.97 -1.97
C GLY A 167 -0.34 -12.40 -2.22
N VAL A 168 -0.03 -12.68 -3.46
CA VAL A 168 0.54 -13.96 -3.89
C VAL A 168 1.75 -13.70 -4.78
N GLY A 169 2.75 -14.56 -4.69
CA GLY A 169 3.95 -14.36 -5.45
C GLY A 169 4.81 -15.61 -5.59
N VAL A 170 5.87 -15.43 -6.34
CA VAL A 170 6.90 -16.45 -6.55
C VAL A 170 8.26 -15.86 -6.23
N GLU A 171 9.12 -16.72 -5.69
CA GLU A 171 10.48 -16.42 -5.33
C GLU A 171 11.40 -17.42 -6.02
N TYR A 172 12.47 -16.92 -6.62
CA TYR A 172 13.52 -17.69 -7.23
C TYR A 172 14.85 -17.42 -6.53
N ARG A 173 15.44 -18.42 -5.89
CA ARG A 173 16.77 -18.34 -5.26
C ARG A 173 17.84 -18.72 -6.27
N PHE A 174 18.55 -17.71 -6.78
CA PHE A 174 19.61 -17.90 -7.77
C PHE A 174 21.01 -18.05 -7.13
N ALA A 175 21.14 -17.74 -5.83
CA ALA A 175 22.35 -17.97 -5.06
C ALA A 175 22.02 -18.31 -3.61
N GLU A 176 23.01 -18.76 -2.82
CA GLU A 176 22.83 -19.19 -1.43
C GLU A 176 22.18 -18.09 -0.56
N HIS A 177 22.56 -16.83 -0.80
CA HIS A 177 22.11 -15.67 -0.03
C HIS A 177 21.21 -14.73 -0.83
N TRP A 178 20.95 -14.97 -2.12
CA TRP A 178 20.21 -14.05 -2.95
C TRP A 178 19.05 -14.72 -3.67
N GLY A 179 17.96 -14.01 -3.71
CA GLY A 179 16.77 -14.41 -4.47
C GLY A 179 16.07 -13.22 -5.09
N ALA A 180 15.38 -13.48 -6.18
CA ALA A 180 14.46 -12.56 -6.82
C ALA A 180 13.03 -12.98 -6.48
N GLN A 181 12.13 -12.02 -6.37
CA GLN A 181 10.70 -12.26 -6.12
C GLN A 181 9.83 -11.42 -7.04
N PHE A 182 8.68 -11.97 -7.38
CA PHE A 182 7.59 -11.24 -8.03
C PHE A 182 6.31 -11.49 -7.25
N GLU A 183 5.55 -10.43 -6.98
CA GLU A 183 4.35 -10.47 -6.16
C GLU A 183 3.27 -9.57 -6.73
N VAL A 184 2.03 -10.05 -6.71
CA VAL A 184 0.82 -9.26 -6.95
C VAL A 184 0.10 -9.11 -5.62
N ARG A 185 -0.23 -7.88 -5.23
CA ARG A 185 -0.90 -7.53 -3.97
C ARG A 185 -2.16 -6.75 -4.21
N CYS A 186 -3.15 -6.99 -3.37
CA CYS A 186 -4.36 -6.19 -3.25
C CYS A 186 -4.38 -5.51 -1.89
N TYR A 187 -4.60 -4.20 -1.88
CA TYR A 187 -4.81 -3.40 -0.68
C TYR A 187 -6.26 -2.91 -0.68
N TYR A 188 -6.99 -3.22 0.37
CA TYR A 188 -8.36 -2.80 0.57
C TYR A 188 -8.46 -1.88 1.77
N SER A 189 -8.74 -0.59 1.52
CA SER A 189 -8.88 0.40 2.59
C SER A 189 -10.20 0.20 3.34
N THR A 190 -10.11 0.25 4.66
CA THR A 190 -11.26 0.25 5.56
C THR A 190 -11.51 1.63 6.17
N THR A 191 -10.63 2.59 5.91
CA THR A 191 -10.73 3.96 6.40
C THR A 191 -11.02 4.93 5.27
N SER A 192 -11.99 5.82 5.47
CA SER A 192 -12.24 6.91 4.52
C SER A 192 -11.12 7.95 4.54
N THR A 193 -10.74 8.48 3.38
CA THR A 193 -9.77 9.57 3.24
C THR A 193 -10.35 10.94 3.58
N VAL A 194 -11.67 11.00 3.82
CA VAL A 194 -12.40 12.22 4.20
C VAL A 194 -13.02 12.01 5.57
N LYS A 195 -12.95 13.04 6.42
CA LYS A 195 -13.66 13.07 7.69
C LYS A 195 -15.14 13.31 7.43
N GLN A 196 -15.97 12.58 8.14
CA GLN A 196 -17.41 12.82 8.12
C GLN A 196 -17.74 14.07 8.94
N SER A 197 -18.64 14.86 8.44
CA SER A 197 -19.31 15.92 9.18
C SER A 197 -20.78 15.52 9.43
N GLU A 198 -21.44 16.23 10.34
CA GLU A 198 -22.86 16.01 10.64
C GLU A 198 -23.77 16.19 9.39
N TYR A 199 -23.30 17.00 8.41
CA TYR A 199 -24.04 17.36 7.20
C TYR A 199 -23.59 16.61 5.94
N VAL A 200 -22.37 16.06 5.92
CA VAL A 200 -21.80 15.38 4.74
C VAL A 200 -21.27 14.02 5.14
N LYS A 201 -21.98 12.97 4.74
CA LYS A 201 -21.59 11.57 4.92
C LYS A 201 -20.94 11.04 3.64
N ASP A 202 -19.83 11.66 3.23
CA ASP A 202 -19.08 11.24 2.05
C ASP A 202 -18.04 10.20 2.47
N TYR A 203 -18.08 9.02 1.84
CA TYR A 203 -17.14 7.93 2.08
C TYR A 203 -16.25 7.77 0.85
N ARG A 204 -14.93 7.80 1.07
CA ARG A 204 -13.94 7.69 0.00
C ARG A 204 -12.87 6.68 0.38
N TYR A 205 -12.82 5.58 -0.35
CA TYR A 205 -11.93 4.48 -0.08
C TYR A 205 -10.96 4.24 -1.24
N ASN A 206 -9.71 3.89 -0.90
CA ASN A 206 -8.73 3.42 -1.86
C ASN A 206 -8.78 1.89 -1.98
N THR A 207 -8.76 1.39 -3.20
CA THR A 207 -8.47 -0.02 -3.50
C THR A 207 -7.31 -0.04 -4.47
N THR A 208 -6.20 -0.69 -4.08
CA THR A 208 -4.97 -0.67 -4.89
C THR A 208 -4.56 -2.10 -5.22
N VAL A 209 -4.27 -2.35 -6.49
CA VAL A 209 -3.59 -3.58 -6.94
C VAL A 209 -2.17 -3.20 -7.33
N ALA A 210 -1.18 -3.83 -6.70
CA ALA A 210 0.24 -3.57 -6.93
C ALA A 210 0.92 -4.82 -7.50
N MET A 211 1.77 -4.64 -8.50
CA MET A 211 2.66 -5.64 -9.05
C MET A 211 4.09 -5.24 -8.73
N GLN A 212 4.81 -6.07 -7.99
CA GLN A 212 6.13 -5.74 -7.46
C GLN A 212 7.13 -6.83 -7.80
N ALA A 213 8.31 -6.42 -8.27
CA ALA A 213 9.49 -7.27 -8.36
C ALA A 213 10.51 -6.81 -7.31
N GLY A 214 11.34 -7.73 -6.84
CA GLY A 214 12.33 -7.38 -5.83
C GLY A 214 13.47 -8.37 -5.74
N VAL A 215 14.50 -7.93 -5.04
CA VAL A 215 15.68 -8.74 -4.71
C VAL A 215 15.81 -8.82 -3.20
N SER A 216 16.09 -10.00 -2.70
CA SER A 216 16.18 -10.27 -1.26
C SER A 216 17.49 -10.94 -0.90
N TYR A 217 18.02 -10.57 0.24
CA TYR A 217 19.19 -11.19 0.88
C TYR A 217 18.76 -12.04 2.07
N TYR A 218 19.24 -13.27 2.14
CA TYR A 218 18.96 -14.26 3.19
C TYR A 218 20.15 -14.36 4.14
N PHE A 219 19.92 -14.06 5.41
CA PHE A 219 20.91 -14.28 6.45
C PHE A 219 20.94 -15.76 6.79
N LYS A 220 22.10 -16.38 6.68
CA LYS A 220 22.29 -17.80 7.05
C LYS A 220 22.12 -17.94 8.55
N SER A 221 21.20 -18.78 9.00
CA SER A 221 21.16 -19.18 10.41
C SER A 221 22.49 -19.88 10.75
N ARG A 222 23.19 -19.41 11.80
CA ARG A 222 24.33 -20.18 12.34
C ARG A 222 23.77 -21.52 12.77
N LYS A 223 24.04 -22.57 11.99
CA LYS A 223 23.92 -23.93 12.49
C LYS A 223 24.90 -24.06 13.67
N LYS A 224 24.37 -24.28 14.88
CA LYS A 224 25.15 -24.93 15.93
C LYS A 224 25.27 -26.40 15.61
#